data_cd5b1c7214b2ed7937a08d66dc7e018e
#
_entry.id   cd5b1c7214b2ed7937a08d66dc7e018e
#
_cell.length_a   1.000
_cell.length_b   1.000
_cell.length_c   1.000
_cell.angle_alpha   90.00
_cell.angle_beta   90.00
_cell.angle_gamma   90.00
#
_symmetry.space_group_name_H-M   'P 1'
#
loop_
_entity.id
_entity.type
_entity.pdbx_description
1 polymer ?
#
loop_
_entity_poly.entity_id
_entity_poly.type
_entity_poly.pdbx_seq_one_letter_code
_entity_poly.pdbx_strand_id
1 'polypeptide(L)'
;MCHNGRRARGSQPVRRYACSVSRILVRRAFVIILLALLAAASADAQTSRTSAKKPASRPATSKTAPASARPPAPPVREAPLMQCPSILGNGVTTQRLYCDVLGGTDPSAGLRVTLPPHAGPLTLSFTLHNRQTYSESEVKAGRAFARYTATLRVASGTGEAIGQAVVRSEFRTEKDLVERIAGGAGPGGVKAVAPTGVEPVVLAVPEGVDEVILSGERLSIERVGGTEVVTAPGRPYAVVSGVEIEYRPAPPAPPKPKPKPKSQRR
;
A
#
# COMPACT_ATOMS: atom_id res chain seq x y z
N MET A 1 55.20 29.61 -32.30
CA MET A 1 54.15 30.08 -33.26
C MET A 1 52.85 29.98 -32.53
N CYS A 2 52.40 31.03 -31.84
CA CYS A 2 51.34 31.98 -32.17
C CYS A 2 50.06 31.28 -32.63
N HIS A 3 48.91 31.32 -31.91
CA HIS A 3 48.07 32.47 -31.89
C HIS A 3 47.03 32.51 -30.74
N ASN A 4 46.91 33.67 -30.17
CA ASN A 4 45.86 34.23 -29.33
C ASN A 4 44.47 34.19 -29.98
N GLY A 5 43.43 34.00 -29.16
CA GLY A 5 42.03 34.20 -29.51
C GLY A 5 41.19 34.58 -28.28
N ARG A 6 41.31 35.83 -27.82
CA ARG A 6 40.34 36.50 -26.92
C ARG A 6 39.09 36.87 -27.71
N ARG A 7 37.92 36.60 -27.13
CA ARG A 7 36.64 37.36 -27.27
C ARG A 7 35.62 36.70 -26.34
N ALA A 8 34.70 37.35 -25.72
CA ALA A 8 34.35 38.72 -25.39
C ALA A 8 33.17 38.55 -24.41
N ARG A 9 33.11 39.44 -23.45
CA ARG A 9 31.99 39.58 -22.47
C ARG A 9 30.69 39.87 -23.21
N GLY A 10 29.60 39.11 -22.82
CA GLY A 10 28.23 39.46 -23.14
C GLY A 10 27.40 39.39 -21.86
N SER A 11 27.29 40.52 -21.20
CA SER A 11 26.35 40.78 -20.11
C SER A 11 24.93 40.86 -20.65
N GLN A 12 24.03 39.97 -20.24
CA GLN A 12 22.61 40.15 -20.51
C GLN A 12 21.88 40.56 -19.22
N PRO A 13 20.92 41.47 -19.28
CA PRO A 13 20.28 42.06 -18.13
C PRO A 13 19.21 41.13 -17.55
N VAL A 14 19.23 41.00 -16.22
CA VAL A 14 18.23 40.36 -15.39
C VAL A 14 16.92 41.13 -15.51
N ARG A 15 15.91 40.57 -16.20
CA ARG A 15 14.52 41.01 -16.11
C ARG A 15 13.91 40.50 -14.80
N ARG A 16 13.80 41.41 -13.84
CA ARG A 16 12.94 41.22 -12.64
C ARG A 16 11.50 41.33 -13.09
N TYR A 17 10.75 40.23 -13.08
CA TYR A 17 9.30 40.28 -13.07
C TYR A 17 8.83 40.27 -11.62
N ALA A 18 8.41 41.44 -11.16
CA ALA A 18 7.58 41.61 -10.00
C ALA A 18 6.18 41.08 -10.34
N CYS A 19 5.73 40.05 -9.66
CA CYS A 19 4.33 39.64 -9.61
C CYS A 19 3.93 39.58 -8.15
N SER A 20 3.55 40.75 -7.66
CA SER A 20 2.83 40.95 -6.40
C SER A 20 1.36 41.14 -6.74
N VAL A 21 0.50 40.75 -5.80
CA VAL A 21 -0.96 40.94 -5.75
C VAL A 21 -1.78 39.80 -6.36
N SER A 22 -2.14 38.81 -5.54
CA SER A 22 -3.52 38.26 -5.45
C SER A 22 -3.63 37.18 -4.35
N ARG A 23 -3.33 37.50 -3.10
CA ARG A 23 -3.52 36.53 -1.97
C ARG A 23 -4.61 36.95 -0.96
N ILE A 24 -5.35 37.98 -1.20
CA ILE A 24 -6.31 38.51 -0.18
C ILE A 24 -7.77 38.15 -0.48
N LEU A 25 -8.13 37.81 -1.70
CA LEU A 25 -9.54 37.58 -2.09
C LEU A 25 -10.06 36.13 -1.85
N VAL A 26 -9.19 35.14 -1.71
CA VAL A 26 -9.63 33.73 -1.53
C VAL A 26 -9.96 33.38 -0.07
N ARG A 27 -9.49 34.15 0.91
CA ARG A 27 -9.76 33.85 2.34
C ARG A 27 -11.14 34.27 2.86
N ARG A 28 -11.87 35.14 2.15
CA ARG A 28 -13.20 35.62 2.61
C ARG A 28 -14.38 34.78 2.11
N ALA A 29 -14.20 33.96 1.08
CA ALA A 29 -15.26 33.13 0.54
C ALA A 29 -15.45 31.81 1.33
N PHE A 30 -14.44 31.33 2.04
CA PHE A 30 -14.53 30.06 2.79
C PHE A 30 -15.20 30.15 4.16
N VAL A 31 -15.28 31.34 4.75
CA VAL A 31 -15.90 31.54 6.10
C VAL A 31 -17.41 31.60 6.04
N ILE A 32 -18.00 32.01 4.91
CA ILE A 32 -19.47 32.18 4.79
C ILE A 32 -20.18 30.83 4.50
N ILE A 33 -19.49 29.86 3.91
CA ILE A 33 -20.08 28.53 3.61
C ILE A 33 -20.11 27.60 4.83
N LEU A 34 -19.27 27.81 5.84
CA LEU A 34 -19.23 26.98 7.04
C LEU A 34 -20.30 27.31 8.09
N LEU A 35 -20.94 28.51 7.99
CA LEU A 35 -21.98 28.96 8.93
C LEU A 35 -23.40 28.59 8.52
N ALA A 36 -23.63 28.10 7.31
CA ALA A 36 -24.95 27.74 6.79
C ALA A 36 -25.35 26.26 6.97
N LEU A 37 -24.48 25.42 7.51
CA LEU A 37 -24.69 23.96 7.64
C LEU A 37 -24.99 23.47 9.06
N LEU A 38 -25.19 24.38 10.02
CA LEU A 38 -25.41 24.04 11.44
C LEU A 38 -26.89 24.24 11.94
N ALA A 39 -27.86 24.39 11.07
CA ALA A 39 -29.24 24.64 11.45
C ALA A 39 -30.25 23.72 10.78
N ALA A 40 -30.12 22.40 10.91
CA ALA A 40 -31.22 21.47 10.58
C ALA A 40 -30.97 20.09 11.24
N ALA A 41 -31.26 19.97 12.54
CA ALA A 41 -31.53 18.67 13.16
C ALA A 41 -32.27 18.89 14.50
N SER A 42 -33.60 19.07 14.46
CA SER A 42 -34.46 18.86 15.63
C SER A 42 -35.89 18.55 15.16
N ALA A 43 -36.55 17.62 15.85
CA ALA A 43 -37.94 17.12 15.73
C ALA A 43 -38.07 15.98 14.69
N ASP A 44 -38.64 14.79 15.03
CA ASP A 44 -39.78 14.51 15.90
C ASP A 44 -39.71 13.06 16.42
N ALA A 45 -39.92 12.94 17.72
CA ALA A 45 -40.33 11.71 18.36
C ALA A 45 -41.85 11.64 18.31
N GLN A 46 -42.43 10.63 17.65
CA GLN A 46 -43.85 10.29 17.82
C GLN A 46 -44.03 8.82 18.18
N THR A 47 -44.38 8.67 19.42
CA THR A 47 -44.99 7.52 20.07
C THR A 47 -46.36 7.23 19.43
N SER A 48 -46.62 5.99 19.01
CA SER A 48 -47.98 5.48 18.83
C SER A 48 -48.09 4.09 19.42
N ARG A 49 -48.83 4.04 20.51
CA ARG A 49 -49.38 2.83 21.16
C ARG A 49 -50.66 2.39 20.42
N THR A 50 -50.98 1.10 20.68
CA THR A 50 -52.26 0.37 20.50
C THR A 50 -52.41 -0.27 19.12
N SER A 51 -52.74 -1.55 19.01
CA SER A 51 -53.71 -2.38 19.67
C SER A 51 -53.48 -3.88 19.42
N ALA A 52 -53.77 -4.69 20.39
CA ALA A 52 -53.85 -6.11 20.32
C ALA A 52 -55.00 -6.61 19.43
N LYS A 53 -54.75 -7.66 18.63
CA LYS A 53 -55.77 -8.58 18.14
C LYS A 53 -55.22 -10.01 18.01
N LYS A 54 -55.76 -10.90 18.77
CA LYS A 54 -55.55 -12.34 18.85
C LYS A 54 -56.63 -13.02 17.98
N PRO A 55 -56.59 -14.34 17.73
CA PRO A 55 -55.68 -15.17 16.95
C PRO A 55 -56.42 -15.91 15.82
N ALA A 56 -55.70 -16.35 14.82
CA ALA A 56 -56.19 -17.37 13.90
C ALA A 56 -55.15 -18.45 13.66
N SER A 57 -55.61 -19.64 13.76
CA SER A 57 -55.00 -20.94 13.76
C SER A 57 -54.09 -21.25 12.58
N ARG A 58 -52.96 -21.83 12.93
CA ARG A 58 -51.98 -22.77 12.35
C ARG A 58 -52.40 -23.54 11.09
N PRO A 59 -51.48 -23.72 10.13
CA PRO A 59 -51.07 -25.05 9.72
C PRO A 59 -49.58 -25.34 10.06
N ALA A 60 -49.35 -26.57 10.50
CA ALA A 60 -48.05 -27.12 10.84
C ALA A 60 -47.17 -27.26 9.56
N THR A 61 -46.22 -26.41 9.40
CA THR A 61 -45.12 -26.62 8.46
C THR A 61 -43.98 -27.31 9.20
N SER A 62 -43.64 -28.50 8.72
CA SER A 62 -42.53 -29.32 9.16
C SER A 62 -41.25 -28.51 9.28
N LYS A 63 -40.77 -28.37 10.53
CA LYS A 63 -39.40 -27.91 10.79
C LYS A 63 -38.44 -28.91 10.21
N THR A 64 -37.95 -28.68 9.01
CA THR A 64 -36.66 -29.24 8.57
C THR A 64 -35.63 -28.68 9.55
N ALA A 65 -35.08 -29.51 10.40
CA ALA A 65 -34.02 -29.16 11.33
C ALA A 65 -32.88 -28.51 10.50
N PRO A 66 -32.37 -27.35 10.89
CA PRO A 66 -31.21 -26.78 10.20
C PRO A 66 -30.07 -27.80 10.33
N ALA A 67 -29.52 -28.22 9.17
CA ALA A 67 -28.35 -29.07 9.13
C ALA A 67 -27.30 -28.44 10.08
N SER A 68 -26.84 -29.25 11.04
CA SER A 68 -25.86 -28.84 12.05
C SER A 68 -24.67 -28.23 11.33
N ALA A 69 -24.59 -26.89 11.33
CA ALA A 69 -23.50 -26.15 10.71
C ALA A 69 -22.22 -26.57 11.43
N ARG A 70 -21.32 -27.23 10.70
CA ARG A 70 -20.01 -27.61 11.20
C ARG A 70 -19.35 -26.34 11.76
N PRO A 71 -18.73 -26.39 12.97
CA PRO A 71 -18.04 -25.22 13.51
C PRO A 71 -17.06 -24.67 12.49
N PRO A 72 -16.94 -23.34 12.34
CA PRO A 72 -15.99 -22.75 11.43
C PRO A 72 -14.57 -23.19 11.78
N ALA A 73 -13.74 -23.44 10.77
CA ALA A 73 -12.34 -23.81 10.95
C ALA A 73 -11.60 -22.72 11.74
N PRO A 74 -10.63 -23.08 12.59
CA PRO A 74 -9.79 -22.09 13.27
C PRO A 74 -8.99 -21.26 12.24
N PRO A 75 -8.64 -20.00 12.57
CA PRO A 75 -7.80 -19.19 11.71
C PRO A 75 -6.40 -19.81 11.56
N VAL A 76 -5.84 -19.69 10.36
CA VAL A 76 -4.49 -20.12 10.00
C VAL A 76 -3.66 -18.86 9.72
N ARG A 77 -2.41 -18.83 10.19
CA ARG A 77 -1.44 -17.78 9.92
C ARG A 77 -0.23 -18.37 9.23
N GLU A 78 0.12 -17.80 8.07
CA GLU A 78 1.24 -18.28 7.26
C GLU A 78 1.80 -17.19 6.35
N ALA A 79 3.00 -17.44 5.81
CA ALA A 79 3.58 -16.60 4.76
C ALA A 79 2.95 -16.99 3.41
N PRO A 80 2.36 -16.03 2.67
CA PRO A 80 1.78 -16.29 1.36
C PRO A 80 2.84 -16.47 0.28
N LEU A 81 2.43 -17.00 -0.87
CA LEU A 81 3.26 -16.96 -2.07
C LEU A 81 3.37 -15.52 -2.57
N MET A 82 4.61 -15.07 -2.78
CA MET A 82 4.89 -13.72 -3.27
C MET A 82 5.67 -13.76 -4.58
N GLN A 83 5.33 -12.81 -5.46
CA GLN A 83 6.09 -12.53 -6.67
C GLN A 83 6.63 -11.10 -6.59
N CYS A 84 7.94 -10.98 -6.35
CA CYS A 84 8.61 -9.69 -6.26
C CYS A 84 8.99 -9.20 -7.66
N PRO A 85 8.59 -7.97 -8.06
CA PRO A 85 9.01 -7.40 -9.34
C PRO A 85 10.52 -7.10 -9.36
N SER A 86 11.09 -6.83 -8.19
CA SER A 86 12.51 -6.61 -7.96
C SER A 86 12.87 -7.05 -6.54
N ILE A 87 13.90 -7.87 -6.41
CA ILE A 87 14.38 -8.34 -5.11
C ILE A 87 15.52 -7.45 -4.67
N LEU A 88 15.36 -6.77 -3.53
CA LEU A 88 16.43 -6.01 -2.92
C LEU A 88 17.50 -6.94 -2.33
N GLY A 89 17.09 -8.06 -1.75
CA GLY A 89 17.95 -9.09 -1.17
C GLY A 89 17.43 -9.61 0.18
N ASN A 90 18.25 -10.44 0.82
CA ASN A 90 17.95 -10.94 2.16
C ASN A 90 18.71 -10.14 3.22
N GLY A 91 18.07 -9.89 4.33
CA GLY A 91 18.69 -9.29 5.49
C GLY A 91 19.82 -10.18 6.05
N VAL A 92 20.94 -9.56 6.42
CA VAL A 92 22.09 -10.30 6.95
C VAL A 92 21.78 -10.93 8.30
N THR A 93 21.04 -10.23 9.15
CA THR A 93 20.70 -10.66 10.51
C THR A 93 19.41 -11.46 10.56
N THR A 94 18.36 -10.95 9.94
CA THR A 94 17.01 -11.55 10.04
C THR A 94 16.74 -12.62 9.01
N GLN A 95 17.55 -12.68 7.94
CA GLN A 95 17.35 -13.55 6.76
C GLN A 95 16.00 -13.28 6.05
N ARG A 96 15.32 -12.19 6.38
CA ARG A 96 14.08 -11.79 5.74
C ARG A 96 14.32 -11.37 4.30
N LEU A 97 13.41 -11.75 3.43
CA LEU A 97 13.38 -11.27 2.06
C LEU A 97 12.83 -9.83 2.03
N TYR A 98 13.54 -8.95 1.34
CA TYR A 98 13.16 -7.58 1.07
C TYR A 98 12.83 -7.42 -0.42
N CYS A 99 11.58 -7.08 -0.71
CA CYS A 99 11.07 -6.88 -2.07
C CYS A 99 10.88 -5.39 -2.34
N ASP A 100 11.41 -4.90 -3.47
CA ASP A 100 11.10 -3.55 -3.94
C ASP A 100 9.64 -3.49 -4.42
N VAL A 101 8.95 -2.40 -4.09
CA VAL A 101 7.68 -2.03 -4.69
C VAL A 101 7.92 -0.95 -5.72
N LEU A 102 7.62 -1.26 -6.97
CA LEU A 102 7.85 -0.35 -8.09
C LEU A 102 6.71 0.65 -8.23
N GLY A 103 7.05 1.86 -8.66
CA GLY A 103 6.08 2.89 -9.02
C GLY A 103 5.37 2.58 -10.33
N GLY A 104 4.10 2.92 -10.41
CA GLY A 104 3.28 2.77 -11.61
C GLY A 104 1.89 2.22 -11.34
N THR A 105 1.05 2.32 -12.35
CA THR A 105 -0.34 1.84 -12.30
C THR A 105 -0.53 0.48 -13.00
N ASP A 106 0.51 -0.04 -13.64
CA ASP A 106 0.47 -1.36 -14.29
C ASP A 106 0.48 -2.46 -13.22
N PRO A 107 -0.61 -3.25 -13.09
CA PRO A 107 -0.68 -4.34 -12.13
C PRO A 107 0.39 -5.41 -12.35
N SER A 108 0.85 -5.59 -13.59
CA SER A 108 1.88 -6.61 -13.92
C SER A 108 3.26 -6.27 -13.33
N ALA A 109 3.52 -4.99 -13.10
CA ALA A 109 4.77 -4.49 -12.50
C ALA A 109 4.72 -4.39 -10.97
N GLY A 110 3.57 -4.68 -10.34
CA GLY A 110 3.39 -4.64 -8.89
C GLY A 110 3.98 -5.86 -8.17
N LEU A 111 4.20 -5.72 -6.86
CA LEU A 111 4.45 -6.86 -5.98
C LEU A 111 3.13 -7.63 -5.81
N ARG A 112 3.13 -8.91 -6.15
CA ARG A 112 1.95 -9.77 -6.12
C ARG A 112 1.98 -10.69 -4.92
N VAL A 113 0.85 -10.79 -4.23
CA VAL A 113 0.63 -11.70 -3.11
C VAL A 113 -0.54 -12.60 -3.48
N THR A 114 -0.26 -13.89 -3.69
CA THR A 114 -1.31 -14.88 -3.99
C THR A 114 -1.93 -15.34 -2.67
N LEU A 115 -3.25 -15.31 -2.61
CA LEU A 115 -4.01 -15.68 -1.44
C LEU A 115 -4.61 -17.08 -1.59
N PRO A 116 -4.62 -17.89 -0.52
CA PRO A 116 -5.30 -19.18 -0.54
C PRO A 116 -6.82 -19.01 -0.51
N PRO A 117 -7.59 -20.04 -0.94
CA PRO A 117 -9.03 -20.05 -0.80
C PRO A 117 -9.44 -19.87 0.66
N HIS A 118 -10.22 -18.84 0.94
CA HIS A 118 -10.60 -18.45 2.30
C HIS A 118 -12.10 -18.17 2.42
N ALA A 119 -12.62 -18.31 3.62
CA ALA A 119 -14.00 -17.98 3.96
C ALA A 119 -14.03 -16.71 4.81
N GLY A 120 -14.77 -15.72 4.35
CA GLY A 120 -14.83 -14.40 4.96
C GLY A 120 -13.57 -13.56 4.71
N PRO A 121 -13.42 -12.42 5.38
CA PRO A 121 -12.27 -11.54 5.19
C PRO A 121 -10.97 -12.19 5.67
N LEU A 122 -9.87 -11.87 4.99
CA LEU A 122 -8.50 -12.26 5.31
C LEU A 122 -7.74 -11.04 5.82
N THR A 123 -6.86 -11.23 6.80
CA THR A 123 -5.94 -10.18 7.25
C THR A 123 -4.60 -10.36 6.56
N LEU A 124 -4.17 -9.34 5.81
CA LEU A 124 -2.84 -9.22 5.23
C LEU A 124 -2.00 -8.28 6.09
N SER A 125 -0.85 -8.74 6.54
CA SER A 125 0.11 -7.93 7.31
C SER A 125 1.50 -7.96 6.67
N PHE A 126 2.20 -6.83 6.70
CA PHE A 126 3.58 -6.70 6.22
C PHE A 126 4.26 -5.50 6.87
N THR A 127 5.58 -5.44 6.75
CA THR A 127 6.35 -4.26 7.15
C THR A 127 6.79 -3.50 5.91
N LEU A 128 6.53 -2.19 5.93
CA LEU A 128 6.88 -1.27 4.86
C LEU A 128 8.09 -0.43 5.25
N HIS A 129 9.01 -0.25 4.31
CA HIS A 129 10.25 0.51 4.48
C HIS A 129 10.46 1.44 3.30
N ASN A 130 11.25 2.51 3.52
CA ASN A 130 11.83 3.26 2.40
C ASN A 130 13.14 2.62 1.95
N ARG A 131 13.51 2.87 0.71
CA ARG A 131 14.75 2.41 0.12
C ARG A 131 15.82 3.50 0.21
N GLN A 132 16.92 3.21 0.90
CA GLN A 132 18.06 4.11 1.06
C GLN A 132 19.27 3.59 0.29
N THR A 133 19.89 4.46 -0.49
CA THR A 133 21.24 4.21 -1.02
C THR A 133 22.27 4.78 -0.05
N TYR A 134 22.96 3.90 0.65
CA TYR A 134 23.94 4.28 1.67
C TYR A 134 25.29 4.61 1.02
N SER A 135 25.86 5.73 1.42
CA SER A 135 27.21 6.15 1.04
C SER A 135 27.95 6.65 2.28
N GLU A 136 29.04 5.98 2.63
CA GLU A 136 29.87 6.35 3.78
C GLU A 136 30.52 7.72 3.60
N SER A 137 30.91 8.07 2.37
CA SER A 137 31.49 9.38 2.05
C SER A 137 30.48 10.52 2.29
N GLU A 138 29.21 10.33 1.92
CA GLU A 138 28.17 11.32 2.13
C GLU A 138 27.84 11.47 3.64
N VAL A 139 27.83 10.36 4.37
CA VAL A 139 27.64 10.38 5.83
C VAL A 139 28.77 11.16 6.52
N LYS A 140 30.04 10.85 6.19
CA LYS A 140 31.20 11.53 6.74
C LYS A 140 31.24 13.03 6.39
N ALA A 141 30.74 13.38 5.22
CA ALA A 141 30.65 14.77 4.77
C ALA A 141 29.42 15.53 5.31
N GLY A 142 28.55 14.88 6.09
CA GLY A 142 27.32 15.48 6.64
C GLY A 142 26.25 15.79 5.60
N ARG A 143 26.33 15.19 4.40
CA ARG A 143 25.40 15.43 3.29
C ARG A 143 24.39 14.29 3.08
N ALA A 144 24.42 13.27 3.90
CA ALA A 144 23.61 12.06 3.71
C ALA A 144 22.13 12.23 4.10
N PHE A 145 21.75 13.39 4.69
CA PHE A 145 20.36 13.60 5.09
C PHE A 145 19.39 13.37 3.93
N ALA A 146 18.41 12.52 4.19
CA ALA A 146 17.26 12.33 3.33
C ALA A 146 16.02 12.00 4.16
N ARG A 147 14.88 12.61 3.84
CA ARG A 147 13.57 12.23 4.36
C ARG A 147 12.75 11.66 3.22
N TYR A 148 12.26 10.46 3.41
CA TYR A 148 11.45 9.74 2.44
C TYR A 148 10.01 9.69 2.88
N THR A 149 9.09 9.86 1.94
CA THR A 149 7.67 9.58 2.13
C THR A 149 7.18 8.84 0.90
N ALA A 150 6.85 7.56 1.07
CA ALA A 150 6.31 6.73 0.00
C ALA A 150 4.85 6.38 0.30
N THR A 151 3.99 6.51 -0.71
CA THR A 151 2.60 6.06 -0.69
C THR A 151 2.45 4.91 -1.65
N LEU A 152 1.87 3.82 -1.17
CA LEU A 152 1.55 2.63 -1.95
C LEU A 152 0.06 2.45 -2.07
N ARG A 153 -0.37 2.01 -3.22
CA ARG A 153 -1.69 1.46 -3.47
C ARG A 153 -1.68 -0.03 -3.21
N VAL A 154 -2.72 -0.51 -2.54
CA VAL A 154 -3.02 -1.93 -2.37
C VAL A 154 -4.32 -2.21 -3.11
N ALA A 155 -4.29 -3.11 -4.09
CA ALA A 155 -5.43 -3.42 -4.94
C ALA A 155 -5.59 -4.95 -5.10
N SER A 156 -6.78 -5.40 -5.48
CA SER A 156 -7.01 -6.78 -5.90
C SER A 156 -6.33 -7.08 -7.24
N GLY A 157 -6.21 -8.35 -7.62
CA GLY A 157 -5.74 -8.77 -8.94
C GLY A 157 -6.56 -8.19 -10.11
N THR A 158 -7.81 -7.81 -9.86
CA THR A 158 -8.70 -7.13 -10.83
C THR A 158 -8.52 -5.62 -10.86
N GLY A 159 -7.66 -5.06 -9.99
CA GLY A 159 -7.38 -3.63 -9.92
C GLY A 159 -8.30 -2.83 -8.99
N GLU A 160 -9.23 -3.47 -8.29
CA GLU A 160 -10.08 -2.83 -7.29
C GLU A 160 -9.24 -2.39 -6.08
N ALA A 161 -9.41 -1.15 -5.62
CA ALA A 161 -8.65 -0.61 -4.50
C ALA A 161 -9.11 -1.25 -3.17
N ILE A 162 -8.18 -1.84 -2.44
CA ILE A 162 -8.38 -2.40 -1.10
C ILE A 162 -7.97 -1.37 -0.05
N GLY A 163 -6.88 -0.63 -0.30
CA GLY A 163 -6.39 0.37 0.63
C GLY A 163 -5.13 1.09 0.15
N GLN A 164 -4.58 1.90 1.04
CA GLN A 164 -3.30 2.57 0.85
C GLN A 164 -2.41 2.33 2.07
N ALA A 165 -1.11 2.31 1.84
CA ALA A 165 -0.09 2.25 2.88
C ALA A 165 0.93 3.36 2.67
N VAL A 166 1.40 3.96 3.77
CA VAL A 166 2.35 5.07 3.73
C VAL A 166 3.50 4.75 4.66
N VAL A 167 4.73 4.92 4.18
CA VAL A 167 5.91 4.88 5.03
C VAL A 167 6.65 6.21 4.96
N ARG A 168 7.07 6.70 6.12
CA ARG A 168 7.91 7.89 6.25
C ARG A 168 9.11 7.57 7.12
N SER A 169 10.30 7.91 6.63
CA SER A 169 11.53 7.76 7.40
C SER A 169 12.52 8.87 7.12
N GLU A 170 13.43 9.10 8.06
CA GLU A 170 14.60 9.94 7.87
C GLU A 170 15.84 9.06 7.90
N PHE A 171 16.82 9.43 7.11
CA PHE A 171 18.15 8.85 7.09
C PHE A 171 19.20 9.96 7.31
N ARG A 172 20.14 9.72 8.20
CA ARG A 172 21.28 10.59 8.48
C ARG A 172 22.58 9.80 8.53
N THR A 173 22.52 8.63 9.13
CA THR A 173 23.69 7.79 9.40
C THR A 173 23.36 6.32 9.19
N GLU A 174 24.39 5.48 9.23
CA GLU A 174 24.22 4.02 9.13
C GLU A 174 23.29 3.44 10.22
N LYS A 175 23.13 4.11 11.35
CA LYS A 175 22.26 3.67 12.46
C LYS A 175 20.77 3.76 12.12
N ASP A 176 20.42 4.52 11.09
CA ASP A 176 19.05 4.69 10.62
C ASP A 176 18.63 3.59 9.63
N LEU A 177 19.56 2.71 9.26
CA LEU A 177 19.26 1.53 8.45
C LEU A 177 18.59 0.47 9.32
N VAL A 178 17.55 -0.15 8.80
CA VAL A 178 16.84 -1.24 9.49
C VAL A 178 17.74 -2.44 9.59
N GLU A 179 18.39 -2.77 8.47
CA GLU A 179 19.27 -3.92 8.35
C GLU A 179 20.18 -3.77 7.13
N ARG A 180 21.31 -4.47 7.14
CA ARG A 180 22.14 -4.60 5.95
C ARG A 180 21.59 -5.72 5.07
N ILE A 181 21.59 -5.49 3.77
CA ILE A 181 21.20 -6.50 2.80
C ILE A 181 22.45 -7.25 2.32
N ALA A 182 22.35 -8.56 2.19
CA ALA A 182 23.41 -9.39 1.61
C ALA A 182 23.61 -8.99 0.15
N GLY A 183 24.78 -8.44 -0.17
CA GLY A 183 25.12 -7.99 -1.53
C GLY A 183 25.99 -6.75 -1.47
N GLY A 184 27.22 -6.93 -1.65
CA GLY A 184 28.41 -6.14 -1.56
C GLY A 184 28.37 -4.62 -1.73
N ALA A 185 29.40 -4.01 -1.17
CA ALA A 185 29.74 -2.63 -1.48
C ALA A 185 30.19 -2.52 -2.93
N GLY A 186 29.49 -1.68 -3.72
CA GLY A 186 29.95 -1.33 -5.05
C GLY A 186 31.23 -0.50 -5.01
N PRO A 187 32.02 -0.49 -6.07
CA PRO A 187 33.14 0.43 -6.22
C PRO A 187 32.63 1.87 -6.19
N GLY A 188 33.43 2.81 -5.69
CA GLY A 188 33.09 4.25 -5.72
C GLY A 188 32.28 4.77 -4.53
N GLY A 189 32.29 4.12 -3.36
CA GLY A 189 31.75 4.66 -2.12
C GLY A 189 30.24 4.42 -1.88
N VAL A 190 29.53 3.83 -2.83
CA VAL A 190 28.18 3.29 -2.61
C VAL A 190 28.31 1.97 -1.91
N LYS A 191 27.94 1.89 -0.63
CA LYS A 191 28.15 0.69 0.19
C LYS A 191 27.04 -0.31 0.10
N ALA A 192 25.80 0.15 0.05
CA ALA A 192 24.64 -0.74 -0.02
C ALA A 192 23.37 0.04 -0.39
N VAL A 193 22.40 -0.68 -0.92
CA VAL A 193 21.00 -0.30 -0.87
C VAL A 193 20.39 -1.04 0.30
N ALA A 194 19.72 -0.33 1.20
CA ALA A 194 19.20 -0.90 2.43
C ALA A 194 17.82 -0.32 2.77
N PRO A 195 16.98 -1.04 3.52
CA PRO A 195 15.71 -0.51 4.02
C PRO A 195 15.96 0.49 5.16
N THR A 196 15.15 1.55 5.22
CA THR A 196 15.10 2.51 6.32
C THR A 196 13.64 2.76 6.70
N GLY A 197 13.37 2.96 8.00
CA GLY A 197 12.03 3.04 8.55
C GLY A 197 11.36 1.68 8.71
N VAL A 198 10.42 1.62 9.62
CA VAL A 198 9.62 0.41 9.92
C VAL A 198 8.19 0.86 10.13
N GLU A 199 7.33 0.55 9.18
CA GLU A 199 5.91 0.84 9.27
C GLU A 199 5.12 -0.47 9.15
N PRO A 200 4.56 -1.00 10.24
CA PRO A 200 3.71 -2.17 10.19
C PRO A 200 2.37 -1.81 9.55
N VAL A 201 1.99 -2.56 8.54
CA VAL A 201 0.73 -2.39 7.81
C VAL A 201 -0.13 -3.63 8.04
N VAL A 202 -1.39 -3.40 8.40
CA VAL A 202 -2.40 -4.45 8.56
C VAL A 202 -3.65 -4.05 7.78
N LEU A 203 -4.09 -4.90 6.87
CA LEU A 203 -5.21 -4.64 5.98
C LEU A 203 -6.19 -5.81 6.00
N ALA A 204 -7.48 -5.51 6.00
CA ALA A 204 -8.52 -6.50 5.76
C ALA A 204 -8.74 -6.64 4.24
N VAL A 205 -8.54 -7.85 3.73
CA VAL A 205 -8.80 -8.19 2.34
C VAL A 205 -10.19 -8.82 2.25
N PRO A 206 -11.08 -8.35 1.37
CA PRO A 206 -12.42 -8.90 1.21
C PRO A 206 -12.41 -10.38 0.78
N GLU A 207 -13.49 -11.09 1.11
CA GLU A 207 -13.72 -12.44 0.61
C GLU A 207 -13.78 -12.47 -0.92
N GLY A 208 -13.23 -13.53 -1.53
CA GLY A 208 -13.23 -13.71 -2.99
C GLY A 208 -12.09 -13.00 -3.72
N VAL A 209 -11.17 -12.36 -3.01
CA VAL A 209 -9.94 -11.83 -3.58
C VAL A 209 -8.87 -12.92 -3.55
N ASP A 210 -8.40 -13.36 -4.73
CA ASP A 210 -7.39 -14.41 -4.87
C ASP A 210 -5.97 -13.86 -4.92
N GLU A 211 -5.81 -12.58 -5.23
CA GLU A 211 -4.53 -11.92 -5.39
C GLU A 211 -4.59 -10.47 -4.93
N VAL A 212 -3.55 -10.02 -4.24
CA VAL A 212 -3.33 -8.62 -3.86
C VAL A 212 -2.08 -8.10 -4.55
N ILE A 213 -2.17 -6.88 -5.09
CA ILE A 213 -1.09 -6.19 -5.79
C ILE A 213 -0.74 -4.91 -5.04
N LEU A 214 0.56 -4.76 -4.71
CA LEU A 214 1.11 -3.54 -4.13
C LEU A 214 1.89 -2.79 -5.20
N SER A 215 1.56 -1.52 -5.42
CA SER A 215 2.23 -0.63 -6.36
C SER A 215 2.50 0.74 -5.76
N GLY A 216 3.59 1.38 -6.18
CA GLY A 216 3.96 2.71 -5.72
C GLY A 216 3.14 3.80 -6.42
N GLU A 217 2.48 4.66 -5.66
CA GLU A 217 1.73 5.80 -6.20
C GLU A 217 2.59 7.07 -6.20
N ARG A 218 3.32 7.31 -5.12
CA ARG A 218 4.12 8.53 -4.95
C ARG A 218 5.31 8.28 -4.06
N LEU A 219 6.46 8.83 -4.45
CA LEU A 219 7.64 8.91 -3.60
C LEU A 219 8.11 10.36 -3.56
N SER A 220 8.24 10.94 -2.36
CA SER A 220 8.85 12.23 -2.11
C SER A 220 10.13 12.05 -1.33
N ILE A 221 11.20 12.68 -1.81
CA ILE A 221 12.52 12.64 -1.19
C ILE A 221 12.96 14.07 -0.90
N GLU A 222 13.08 14.40 0.37
CA GLU A 222 13.60 15.69 0.81
C GLU A 222 15.07 15.53 1.19
N ARG A 223 15.93 16.38 0.64
CA ARG A 223 17.37 16.44 0.91
C ARG A 223 17.78 17.85 1.26
N VAL A 224 19.04 18.04 1.69
CA VAL A 224 19.59 19.39 1.99
C VAL A 224 19.43 20.36 0.80
N GLY A 225 19.51 19.87 -0.42
CA GLY A 225 19.39 20.67 -1.65
C GLY A 225 17.98 20.89 -2.17
N GLY A 226 16.94 20.32 -1.52
CA GLY A 226 15.55 20.47 -1.96
C GLY A 226 14.75 19.17 -1.91
N THR A 227 13.53 19.24 -2.45
CA THR A 227 12.60 18.10 -2.50
C THR A 227 12.42 17.62 -3.93
N GLU A 228 12.54 16.32 -4.12
CA GLU A 228 12.26 15.60 -5.37
C GLU A 228 10.98 14.80 -5.22
N VAL A 229 10.09 14.84 -6.20
CA VAL A 229 8.94 13.95 -6.29
C VAL A 229 9.18 12.99 -7.46
N VAL A 230 9.26 11.71 -7.14
CA VAL A 230 9.48 10.64 -8.12
C VAL A 230 8.12 10.15 -8.61
N THR A 231 7.90 10.25 -9.92
CA THR A 231 6.67 9.78 -10.59
C THR A 231 6.96 8.78 -11.71
N ALA A 232 8.24 8.50 -11.97
CA ALA A 232 8.66 7.61 -13.06
C ALA A 232 8.26 6.16 -12.76
N PRO A 233 7.50 5.50 -13.64
CA PRO A 233 7.14 4.10 -13.49
C PRO A 233 8.40 3.19 -13.52
N GLY A 234 8.28 2.02 -12.87
CA GLY A 234 9.38 1.04 -12.79
C GLY A 234 10.51 1.41 -11.84
N ARG A 235 10.49 2.58 -11.19
CA ARG A 235 11.43 2.95 -10.14
C ARG A 235 10.99 2.37 -8.80
N PRO A 236 11.90 1.91 -7.93
CA PRO A 236 11.55 1.50 -6.57
C PRO A 236 11.07 2.69 -5.74
N TYR A 237 9.87 2.59 -5.16
CA TYR A 237 9.28 3.61 -4.29
C TYR A 237 9.39 3.24 -2.82
N ALA A 238 9.28 1.96 -2.51
CA ALA A 238 9.36 1.44 -1.16
C ALA A 238 9.89 0.01 -1.18
N VAL A 239 10.05 -0.57 0.00
CA VAL A 239 10.48 -1.96 0.21
C VAL A 239 9.52 -2.63 1.16
N VAL A 240 9.14 -3.87 0.89
CA VAL A 240 8.27 -4.70 1.71
C VAL A 240 9.04 -5.88 2.26
N SER A 241 8.79 -6.23 3.52
CA SER A 241 9.30 -7.44 4.17
C SER A 241 8.26 -8.05 5.12
N GLY A 242 8.48 -9.31 5.53
CA GLY A 242 7.69 -9.96 6.57
C GLY A 242 6.19 -10.03 6.23
N VAL A 243 5.85 -10.44 5.01
CA VAL A 243 4.46 -10.58 4.59
C VAL A 243 3.86 -11.84 5.19
N GLU A 244 2.73 -11.68 5.86
CA GLU A 244 1.97 -12.75 6.50
C GLU A 244 0.48 -12.57 6.23
N ILE A 245 -0.26 -13.67 6.18
CA ILE A 245 -1.71 -13.69 6.08
C ILE A 245 -2.31 -14.46 7.25
N GLU A 246 -3.46 -13.99 7.71
CA GLU A 246 -4.29 -14.70 8.67
C GLU A 246 -5.70 -14.86 8.08
N TYR A 247 -6.17 -16.10 7.96
CA TYR A 247 -7.42 -16.40 7.28
C TYR A 247 -8.08 -17.67 7.82
N ARG A 248 -9.36 -17.87 7.51
CA ARG A 248 -10.06 -19.14 7.71
C ARG A 248 -10.15 -19.88 6.40
N PRO A 249 -9.65 -21.14 6.31
CA PRO A 249 -9.74 -21.93 5.10
C PRO A 249 -11.17 -22.10 4.60
N ALA A 250 -11.37 -21.97 3.30
CA ALA A 250 -12.67 -22.27 2.70
C ALA A 250 -13.03 -23.75 2.87
N PRO A 251 -14.32 -24.08 3.07
CA PRO A 251 -14.75 -25.47 3.10
C PRO A 251 -14.36 -26.19 1.79
N PRO A 252 -14.01 -27.49 1.86
CA PRO A 252 -13.74 -28.27 0.66
C PRO A 252 -14.94 -28.20 -0.29
N ALA A 253 -14.68 -27.99 -1.57
CA ALA A 253 -15.72 -27.99 -2.57
C ALA A 253 -16.47 -29.34 -2.56
N PRO A 254 -17.81 -29.35 -2.67
CA PRO A 254 -18.56 -30.58 -2.73
C PRO A 254 -18.06 -31.46 -3.90
N PRO A 255 -17.97 -32.79 -3.71
CA PRO A 255 -17.48 -33.67 -4.75
C PRO A 255 -18.35 -33.52 -6.01
N LYS A 256 -17.69 -33.34 -7.16
CA LYS A 256 -18.38 -33.23 -8.45
C LYS A 256 -19.30 -34.44 -8.63
N PRO A 257 -20.56 -34.26 -9.04
CA PRO A 257 -21.48 -35.38 -9.32
C PRO A 257 -20.82 -36.35 -10.29
N LYS A 258 -20.76 -37.63 -9.92
CA LYS A 258 -20.27 -38.65 -10.86
C LYS A 258 -21.10 -38.60 -12.13
N PRO A 259 -20.48 -38.65 -13.34
CA PRO A 259 -21.22 -38.67 -14.59
C PRO A 259 -22.19 -39.85 -14.57
N LYS A 260 -23.45 -39.54 -14.82
CA LYS A 260 -24.49 -40.63 -14.96
C LYS A 260 -24.02 -41.60 -16.02
N PRO A 261 -24.06 -42.92 -15.76
CA PRO A 261 -23.74 -43.91 -16.80
C PRO A 261 -24.63 -43.68 -17.99
N LYS A 262 -24.01 -43.54 -19.17
CA LYS A 262 -24.75 -43.45 -20.47
C LYS A 262 -25.61 -44.72 -20.56
N SER A 263 -26.92 -44.55 -20.49
CA SER A 263 -27.87 -45.63 -20.81
C SER A 263 -27.53 -46.14 -22.20
N GLN A 264 -26.97 -47.34 -22.29
CA GLN A 264 -26.88 -48.09 -23.56
C GLN A 264 -28.31 -48.43 -24.02
N ARG A 265 -28.86 -47.66 -24.92
CA ARG A 265 -30.03 -48.08 -25.70
C ARG A 265 -29.59 -49.26 -26.55
N ARG A 266 -30.13 -50.42 -26.27
CA ARG A 266 -30.21 -51.57 -27.23
C ARG A 266 -31.25 -51.29 -28.29
#